data_7ffb88b9515de11aa7213471a903cef8
#
_entry.id   7ffb88b9515de11aa7213471a903cef8
#
_cell.length_a   1.000
_cell.length_b   1.000
_cell.length_c   1.000
_cell.angle_alpha   90.00
_cell.angle_beta   90.00
_cell.angle_gamma   90.00
#
_symmetry.space_group_name_H-M   'P 1'
#
loop_
_entity.id
_entity.type
_entity.pdbx_description
1 polymer ?
#
loop_
_entity_poly.entity_id
_entity_poly.type
_entity_poly.pdbx_seq_one_letter_code
_entity_poly.pdbx_strand_id
1 'polypeptide(L)'
;MSAKRFRLTPPLRSQIIAGIHAGGYPHVAAAAFAVPKEIFDDWLKRGLGADAREPYVSFAKEVAQAQAKARLRAEMAVFEAEPKVWLIHGPGRETSESPGWSVSVKPAEGSVESRNVLLDPELMQLFRTLMEVLRPYPEASAQVAQALMGLGSIEADK
;
A
#
# COMPACT_ATOMS: atom_id res chain seq x y z
N MET A 1 -2.34 -20.03 -44.65
CA MET A 1 -3.25 -19.79 -43.51
C MET A 1 -3.50 -18.28 -43.42
N SER A 2 -4.73 -17.80 -43.68
CA SER A 2 -5.04 -16.38 -43.69
C SER A 2 -5.04 -15.87 -42.26
N ALA A 3 -4.16 -14.94 -41.91
CA ALA A 3 -4.09 -14.32 -40.61
C ALA A 3 -5.45 -13.65 -40.29
N LYS A 4 -6.16 -14.14 -39.29
CA LYS A 4 -7.42 -13.58 -38.84
C LYS A 4 -7.19 -12.12 -38.45
N ARG A 5 -7.64 -11.17 -39.28
CA ARG A 5 -7.53 -9.75 -38.98
C ARG A 5 -8.49 -9.41 -37.84
N PHE A 6 -7.96 -9.22 -36.66
CA PHE A 6 -8.74 -8.72 -35.51
C PHE A 6 -9.10 -7.26 -35.74
N ARG A 7 -10.40 -6.95 -35.70
CA ARG A 7 -10.90 -5.57 -35.77
C ARG A 7 -11.55 -5.22 -34.44
N LEU A 8 -11.27 -4.02 -33.93
CA LEU A 8 -11.92 -3.49 -32.76
C LEU A 8 -13.37 -3.10 -33.14
N THR A 9 -14.30 -4.03 -32.97
CA THR A 9 -15.73 -3.80 -33.19
C THR A 9 -16.40 -3.24 -31.93
N PRO A 10 -17.48 -2.45 -32.02
CA PRO A 10 -18.18 -1.92 -30.86
C PRO A 10 -18.60 -3.00 -29.83
N PRO A 11 -19.16 -4.17 -30.21
CA PRO A 11 -19.52 -5.19 -29.25
C PRO A 11 -18.29 -5.79 -28.56
N LEU A 12 -17.22 -6.08 -29.28
CA LEU A 12 -15.98 -6.61 -28.71
C LEU A 12 -15.34 -5.62 -27.72
N ARG A 13 -15.31 -4.33 -28.09
CA ARG A 13 -14.86 -3.24 -27.21
C ARG A 13 -15.67 -3.24 -25.90
N SER A 14 -17.00 -3.24 -25.98
CA SER A 14 -17.85 -3.24 -24.79
C SER A 14 -17.62 -4.45 -23.89
N GLN A 15 -17.43 -5.64 -24.47
CA GLN A 15 -17.16 -6.87 -23.73
C GLN A 15 -15.82 -6.82 -22.99
N ILE A 16 -14.75 -6.34 -23.65
CA ILE A 16 -13.42 -6.19 -23.03
C ILE A 16 -13.50 -5.17 -21.89
N ILE A 17 -14.13 -4.02 -22.12
CA ILE A 17 -14.29 -2.97 -21.11
C ILE A 17 -15.09 -3.48 -19.90
N ALA A 18 -16.15 -4.24 -20.13
CA ALA A 18 -16.93 -4.85 -19.05
C ALA A 18 -16.10 -5.82 -18.21
N GLY A 19 -15.26 -6.64 -18.85
CA GLY A 19 -14.35 -7.56 -18.15
C GLY A 19 -13.31 -6.82 -17.30
N ILE A 20 -12.75 -5.73 -17.79
CA ILE A 20 -11.82 -4.89 -17.04
C ILE A 20 -12.55 -4.20 -15.87
N HIS A 21 -13.73 -3.67 -16.13
CA HIS A 21 -14.55 -3.02 -15.10
C HIS A 21 -14.93 -3.99 -13.96
N ALA A 22 -15.09 -5.28 -14.27
CA ALA A 22 -15.33 -6.34 -13.27
C ALA A 22 -14.09 -6.69 -12.42
N GLY A 23 -12.91 -6.11 -12.72
CA GLY A 23 -11.66 -6.34 -11.99
C GLY A 23 -10.63 -7.19 -12.74
N GLY A 24 -10.93 -7.59 -13.98
CA GLY A 24 -9.98 -8.35 -14.81
C GLY A 24 -8.81 -7.50 -15.29
N TYR A 25 -7.62 -8.11 -15.39
CA TYR A 25 -6.50 -7.48 -16.07
C TYR A 25 -6.83 -7.25 -17.54
N PRO A 26 -6.46 -6.10 -18.16
CA PRO A 26 -6.84 -5.75 -19.51
C PRO A 26 -6.53 -6.81 -20.56
N HIS A 27 -5.31 -7.36 -20.54
CA HIS A 27 -4.91 -8.42 -21.47
C HIS A 27 -5.65 -9.74 -21.23
N VAL A 28 -6.03 -10.05 -19.97
CA VAL A 28 -6.82 -11.24 -19.63
C VAL A 28 -8.26 -11.06 -20.12
N ALA A 29 -8.83 -9.87 -19.92
CA ALA A 29 -10.16 -9.54 -20.43
C ALA A 29 -10.20 -9.62 -21.97
N ALA A 30 -9.17 -9.14 -22.68
CA ALA A 30 -9.05 -9.28 -24.12
C ALA A 30 -8.91 -10.75 -24.56
N ALA A 31 -8.09 -11.53 -23.86
CA ALA A 31 -7.88 -12.95 -24.16
C ALA A 31 -9.15 -13.78 -23.95
N ALA A 32 -10.01 -13.44 -22.99
CA ALA A 32 -11.31 -14.10 -22.78
C ALA A 32 -12.23 -13.99 -24.00
N PHE A 33 -12.04 -12.99 -24.86
CA PHE A 33 -12.74 -12.82 -26.13
C PHE A 33 -11.87 -13.17 -27.34
N ALA A 34 -10.87 -14.04 -27.15
CA ALA A 34 -9.98 -14.55 -28.17
C ALA A 34 -9.14 -13.47 -28.89
N VAL A 35 -8.87 -12.33 -28.24
CA VAL A 35 -7.97 -11.29 -28.73
C VAL A 35 -6.57 -11.53 -28.15
N PRO A 36 -5.57 -11.80 -29.02
CA PRO A 36 -4.18 -11.96 -28.58
C PRO A 36 -3.65 -10.68 -27.91
N LYS A 37 -2.75 -10.85 -26.94
CA LYS A 37 -2.14 -9.74 -26.19
C LYS A 37 -1.48 -8.72 -27.12
N GLU A 38 -0.78 -9.18 -28.15
CA GLU A 38 -0.06 -8.35 -29.11
C GLU A 38 -1.03 -7.42 -29.89
N ILE A 39 -2.20 -7.94 -30.24
CA ILE A 39 -3.25 -7.17 -30.94
C ILE A 39 -3.88 -6.14 -29.98
N PHE A 40 -4.14 -6.54 -28.75
CA PHE A 40 -4.65 -5.63 -27.74
C PHE A 40 -3.66 -4.48 -27.47
N ASP A 41 -2.38 -4.80 -27.29
CA ASP A 41 -1.32 -3.81 -27.06
C ASP A 41 -1.16 -2.87 -28.27
N ASP A 42 -1.28 -3.39 -29.51
CA ASP A 42 -1.25 -2.58 -30.73
C ASP A 42 -2.42 -1.58 -30.77
N TRP A 43 -3.62 -1.99 -30.38
CA TRP A 43 -4.78 -1.09 -30.28
C TRP A 43 -4.55 0.04 -29.27
N LEU A 44 -3.97 -0.28 -28.10
CA LEU A 44 -3.64 0.74 -27.12
C LEU A 44 -2.56 1.69 -27.60
N LYS A 45 -1.50 1.19 -28.24
CA LYS A 45 -0.44 2.02 -28.84
C LYS A 45 -1.00 2.98 -29.88
N ARG A 46 -1.91 2.52 -30.73
CA ARG A 46 -2.60 3.37 -31.72
C ARG A 46 -3.50 4.42 -31.08
N GLY A 47 -4.02 4.17 -29.90
CA GLY A 47 -4.87 5.12 -29.18
C GLY A 47 -4.08 6.16 -28.37
N LEU A 48 -2.83 5.86 -28.01
CA LEU A 48 -1.98 6.71 -27.18
C LEU A 48 -0.87 7.42 -27.97
N GLY A 49 -0.63 7.05 -29.22
CA GLY A 49 0.42 7.62 -30.03
C GLY A 49 0.14 9.05 -30.53
N ALA A 50 1.15 9.69 -31.12
CA ALA A 50 1.02 11.04 -31.67
C ALA A 50 -0.01 11.13 -32.82
N ASP A 51 -0.14 10.05 -33.62
CA ASP A 51 -1.11 9.92 -34.71
C ASP A 51 -2.36 9.14 -34.26
N ALA A 52 -2.78 9.30 -33.04
CA ALA A 52 -3.90 8.57 -32.49
C ALA A 52 -5.21 8.88 -33.25
N ARG A 53 -5.96 7.81 -33.58
CA ARG A 53 -7.20 7.89 -34.36
C ARG A 53 -8.31 7.06 -33.72
N GLU A 54 -9.54 7.48 -33.96
CA GLU A 54 -10.70 6.67 -33.59
C GLU A 54 -10.74 5.36 -34.40
N PRO A 55 -11.19 4.25 -33.85
CA PRO A 55 -11.80 4.10 -32.49
C PRO A 55 -10.80 3.84 -31.36
N TYR A 56 -9.50 3.86 -31.63
CA TYR A 56 -8.46 3.45 -30.67
C TYR A 56 -8.27 4.47 -29.55
N VAL A 57 -8.44 5.77 -29.81
CA VAL A 57 -8.35 6.83 -28.79
C VAL A 57 -9.41 6.63 -27.71
N SER A 58 -10.66 6.50 -28.11
CA SER A 58 -11.76 6.26 -27.20
C SER A 58 -11.59 4.94 -26.44
N PHE A 59 -11.12 3.89 -27.11
CA PHE A 59 -10.86 2.60 -26.48
C PHE A 59 -9.79 2.68 -25.41
N ALA A 60 -8.65 3.33 -25.68
CA ALA A 60 -7.57 3.50 -24.70
C ALA A 60 -8.03 4.28 -23.47
N LYS A 61 -8.83 5.34 -23.66
CA LYS A 61 -9.44 6.10 -22.55
C LYS A 61 -10.38 5.23 -21.72
N GLU A 62 -11.24 4.44 -22.37
CA GLU A 62 -12.18 3.56 -21.67
C GLU A 62 -11.47 2.45 -20.91
N VAL A 63 -10.40 1.88 -21.44
CA VAL A 63 -9.55 0.90 -20.73
C VAL A 63 -8.99 1.53 -19.46
N ALA A 64 -8.39 2.72 -19.54
CA ALA A 64 -7.84 3.44 -18.40
C ALA A 64 -8.91 3.76 -17.35
N GLN A 65 -10.09 4.23 -17.78
CA GLN A 65 -11.22 4.51 -16.89
C GLN A 65 -11.76 3.25 -16.21
N ALA A 66 -11.89 2.15 -16.96
CA ALA A 66 -12.37 0.88 -16.43
C ALA A 66 -11.41 0.32 -15.36
N GLN A 67 -10.09 0.40 -15.62
CA GLN A 67 -9.07 0.02 -14.64
C GLN A 67 -9.14 0.89 -13.38
N ALA A 68 -9.23 2.22 -13.53
CA ALA A 68 -9.33 3.14 -12.40
C ALA A 68 -10.58 2.85 -11.54
N LYS A 69 -11.73 2.63 -12.20
CA LYS A 69 -12.99 2.29 -11.50
C LYS A 69 -12.93 0.94 -10.78
N ALA A 70 -12.33 -0.08 -11.41
CA ALA A 70 -12.14 -1.40 -10.81
C ALA A 70 -11.23 -1.32 -9.59
N ARG A 71 -10.12 -0.59 -9.72
CA ARG A 71 -9.18 -0.33 -8.63
C ARG A 71 -9.84 0.40 -7.47
N LEU A 72 -10.55 1.51 -7.73
CA LEU A 72 -11.24 2.28 -6.71
C LEU A 72 -12.23 1.42 -5.92
N ARG A 73 -13.00 0.56 -6.62
CA ARG A 73 -13.92 -0.37 -5.97
C ARG A 73 -13.20 -1.37 -5.06
N ALA A 74 -12.07 -1.91 -5.51
CA ALA A 74 -11.27 -2.83 -4.71
C ALA A 74 -10.68 -2.13 -3.48
N GLU A 75 -10.18 -0.90 -3.63
CA GLU A 75 -9.67 -0.07 -2.53
C GLU A 75 -10.76 0.23 -1.49
N MET A 76 -11.96 0.57 -1.94
CA MET A 76 -13.11 0.79 -1.05
C MET A 76 -13.48 -0.50 -0.29
N ALA A 77 -13.53 -1.63 -0.98
CA ALA A 77 -13.83 -2.91 -0.35
C ALA A 77 -12.78 -3.31 0.70
N VAL A 78 -11.50 -3.10 0.41
CA VAL A 78 -10.40 -3.34 1.37
C VAL A 78 -10.50 -2.37 2.55
N PHE A 79 -10.78 -1.09 2.30
CA PHE A 79 -10.96 -0.10 3.35
C PHE A 79 -12.10 -0.46 4.30
N GLU A 80 -13.22 -0.98 3.78
CA GLU A 80 -14.37 -1.39 4.58
C GLU A 80 -14.13 -2.71 5.34
N ALA A 81 -13.53 -3.70 4.68
CA ALA A 81 -13.35 -5.03 5.24
C ALA A 81 -12.11 -5.15 6.13
N GLU A 82 -11.00 -4.55 5.71
CA GLU A 82 -9.68 -4.68 6.33
C GLU A 82 -8.92 -3.34 6.34
N PRO A 83 -9.33 -2.37 7.17
CA PRO A 83 -8.74 -1.03 7.17
C PRO A 83 -7.23 -1.03 7.47
N LYS A 84 -6.71 -2.00 8.24
CA LYS A 84 -5.28 -2.14 8.50
C LYS A 84 -4.50 -2.47 7.21
N VAL A 85 -5.02 -3.36 6.38
CA VAL A 85 -4.40 -3.71 5.08
C VAL A 85 -4.39 -2.51 4.15
N TRP A 86 -5.46 -1.73 4.13
CA TRP A 86 -5.54 -0.51 3.35
C TRP A 86 -4.49 0.54 3.79
N LEU A 87 -4.30 0.74 5.10
CA LEU A 87 -3.30 1.66 5.64
C LEU A 87 -1.86 1.21 5.35
N ILE A 88 -1.59 -0.10 5.34
CA ILE A 88 -0.24 -0.64 5.11
C ILE A 88 0.10 -0.69 3.61
N HIS A 89 -0.86 -1.03 2.76
CA HIS A 89 -0.63 -1.32 1.34
C HIS A 89 -1.35 -0.39 0.36
N GLY A 90 -2.32 0.39 0.85
CA GLY A 90 -3.13 1.30 0.05
C GLY A 90 -2.48 2.65 -0.22
N PRO A 91 -3.27 3.61 -0.75
CA PRO A 91 -2.80 4.96 -1.04
C PRO A 91 -2.26 5.72 0.18
N GLY A 92 -2.69 5.33 1.39
CA GLY A 92 -2.20 5.90 2.64
C GLY A 92 -0.82 5.41 3.06
N ARG A 93 -0.22 4.47 2.31
CA ARG A 93 1.12 3.99 2.60
C ARG A 93 2.15 5.09 2.42
N GLU A 94 2.99 5.27 3.43
CA GLU A 94 4.11 6.20 3.36
C GLU A 94 5.18 5.72 2.39
N THR A 95 5.63 6.66 1.56
CA THR A 95 6.86 6.52 0.79
C THR A 95 7.85 7.57 1.28
N SER A 96 9.14 7.40 0.95
CA SER A 96 10.16 8.39 1.31
C SER A 96 9.89 9.79 0.76
N GLU A 97 9.11 9.90 -0.31
CA GLU A 97 8.81 11.14 -1.02
C GLU A 97 7.41 11.69 -0.69
N SER A 98 6.54 10.86 -0.16
CA SER A 98 5.16 11.21 0.16
C SER A 98 4.77 10.58 1.48
N PRO A 99 4.71 11.34 2.57
CA PRO A 99 4.22 10.86 3.84
C PRO A 99 2.75 10.45 3.70
N GLY A 100 2.43 9.26 4.14
CA GLY A 100 1.06 8.73 4.15
C GLY A 100 0.32 9.07 5.43
N TRP A 101 -0.77 8.36 5.65
CA TRP A 101 -1.60 8.52 6.85
C TRP A 101 -1.07 7.74 8.05
N SER A 102 -0.38 6.65 7.80
CA SER A 102 0.37 5.97 8.84
C SER A 102 1.63 6.80 9.08
N VAL A 103 1.66 7.52 10.18
CA VAL A 103 2.88 8.18 10.66
C VAL A 103 3.84 7.08 11.13
N SER A 104 4.43 6.35 10.19
CA SER A 104 5.75 5.83 10.43
C SER A 104 6.64 7.06 10.47
N VAL A 105 6.88 7.58 11.63
CA VAL A 105 8.08 8.39 11.82
C VAL A 105 9.19 7.48 11.35
N LYS A 106 9.65 7.67 10.09
CA LYS A 106 10.94 7.13 9.72
C LYS A 106 11.87 7.74 10.75
N PRO A 107 12.53 6.93 11.57
CA PRO A 107 13.62 7.46 12.34
C PRO A 107 14.50 8.18 11.32
N ALA A 108 14.88 9.43 11.55
CA ALA A 108 15.86 10.13 10.74
C ALA A 108 17.01 9.16 10.50
N GLU A 109 17.56 9.12 9.27
CA GLU A 109 18.70 8.24 8.96
C GLU A 109 19.76 8.45 10.02
N GLY A 110 19.99 7.44 10.88
CA GLY A 110 20.77 7.53 12.11
C GLY A 110 20.00 7.20 13.38
N SER A 111 18.66 7.08 13.34
CA SER A 111 17.89 6.66 14.48
C SER A 111 17.40 5.22 14.31
N VAL A 112 18.08 4.37 15.02
CA VAL A 112 17.48 3.32 15.83
C VAL A 112 16.85 2.20 15.02
N GLU A 113 17.66 1.28 14.48
CA GLU A 113 17.46 -0.14 14.81
C GLU A 113 16.77 -0.17 16.14
N SER A 114 15.79 -1.04 16.37
CA SER A 114 15.13 -1.20 17.68
C SER A 114 16.17 -1.10 18.80
N ARG A 115 16.59 0.10 19.13
CA ARG A 115 17.38 0.36 20.31
C ARG A 115 16.44 -0.07 21.41
N ASN A 116 16.79 -1.17 21.98
CA ASN A 116 16.24 -1.58 23.23
C ASN A 116 16.44 -0.34 24.12
N VAL A 117 15.41 0.48 24.26
CA VAL A 117 15.48 1.79 24.96
C VAL A 117 16.09 1.61 26.34
N LEU A 118 15.94 0.40 26.90
CA LEU A 118 16.53 -0.03 28.16
C LEU A 118 18.07 -0.19 28.09
N LEU A 119 18.69 -0.25 26.89
CA LEU A 119 20.15 -0.32 26.71
C LEU A 119 20.74 1.00 26.25
N ASP A 120 19.94 2.06 26.19
CA ASP A 120 20.45 3.40 25.90
C ASP A 120 21.39 3.85 27.04
N PRO A 121 22.67 4.15 26.75
CA PRO A 121 23.64 4.53 27.78
C PRO A 121 23.23 5.78 28.53
N GLU A 122 22.52 6.72 27.88
CA GLU A 122 22.02 7.92 28.55
C GLU A 122 20.88 7.58 29.52
N LEU A 123 19.96 6.70 29.13
CA LEU A 123 18.88 6.23 29.97
C LEU A 123 19.43 5.44 31.15
N MET A 124 20.41 4.56 30.92
CA MET A 124 21.09 3.81 31.98
C MET A 124 21.84 4.70 32.95
N GLN A 125 22.42 5.79 32.47
CA GLN A 125 23.09 6.77 33.33
C GLN A 125 22.05 7.55 34.17
N LEU A 126 20.93 7.92 33.57
CA LEU A 126 19.80 8.55 34.28
C LEU A 126 19.25 7.63 35.38
N PHE A 127 19.04 6.34 35.06
CA PHE A 127 18.61 5.36 36.05
C PHE A 127 19.61 5.21 37.20
N ARG A 128 20.90 5.16 36.90
CA ARG A 128 21.94 5.07 37.93
C ARG A 128 21.92 6.29 38.81
N THR A 129 21.83 7.49 38.27
CA THR A 129 21.72 8.74 39.04
C THR A 129 20.49 8.79 39.88
N LEU A 130 19.33 8.36 39.35
CA LEU A 130 18.07 8.27 40.09
C LEU A 130 18.18 7.32 41.28
N MET A 131 18.74 6.13 41.08
CA MET A 131 18.92 5.14 42.15
C MET A 131 19.91 5.64 43.23
N GLU A 132 20.92 6.42 42.84
CA GLU A 132 21.88 7.01 43.78
C GLU A 132 21.21 8.09 44.63
N VAL A 133 20.37 8.96 44.05
CA VAL A 133 19.58 9.96 44.74
C VAL A 133 18.52 9.34 45.68
N LEU A 134 17.94 8.21 45.27
CA LEU A 134 16.92 7.50 46.06
C LEU A 134 17.53 6.60 47.15
N ARG A 135 18.84 6.37 47.16
CA ARG A 135 19.53 5.53 48.12
C ARG A 135 19.25 5.85 49.62
N PRO A 136 19.12 7.16 50.01
CA PRO A 136 18.76 7.52 51.41
C PRO A 136 17.27 7.26 51.71
N TYR A 137 16.43 6.96 50.70
CA TYR A 137 14.98 6.82 50.83
C TYR A 137 14.52 5.43 50.39
N PRO A 138 14.66 4.38 51.23
CA PRO A 138 14.39 2.99 50.85
C PRO A 138 12.93 2.73 50.44
N GLU A 139 11.98 3.43 51.05
CA GLU A 139 10.57 3.30 50.72
C GLU A 139 10.24 3.87 49.34
N ALA A 140 10.81 5.02 48.96
CA ALA A 140 10.65 5.62 47.67
C ALA A 140 11.32 4.76 46.57
N SER A 141 12.50 4.21 46.84
CA SER A 141 13.20 3.28 45.95
C SER A 141 12.37 2.01 45.67
N ALA A 142 11.73 1.44 46.69
CA ALA A 142 10.85 0.28 46.52
C ALA A 142 9.60 0.60 45.68
N GLN A 143 8.99 1.76 45.86
CA GLN A 143 7.82 2.21 45.09
C GLN A 143 8.17 2.41 43.63
N VAL A 144 9.32 3.02 43.29
CA VAL A 144 9.81 3.19 41.95
C VAL A 144 10.09 1.84 41.28
N ALA A 145 10.74 0.91 41.98
CA ALA A 145 10.99 -0.42 41.44
C ALA A 145 9.69 -1.19 41.16
N GLN A 146 8.70 -1.08 42.02
CA GLN A 146 7.40 -1.71 41.84
C GLN A 146 6.61 -1.10 40.64
N ALA A 147 6.66 0.22 40.48
CA ALA A 147 6.05 0.90 39.34
C ALA A 147 6.69 0.47 38.01
N LEU A 148 8.01 0.33 37.98
CA LEU A 148 8.75 -0.13 36.78
C LEU A 148 8.46 -1.58 36.41
N MET A 149 8.32 -2.47 37.38
CA MET A 149 7.90 -3.86 37.17
C MET A 149 6.45 -3.94 36.64
N GLY A 150 5.57 -3.05 37.05
CA GLY A 150 4.18 -2.96 36.57
C GLY A 150 4.10 -2.53 35.10
N LEU A 151 5.01 -1.69 34.62
CA LEU A 151 5.07 -1.28 33.22
C LEU A 151 5.51 -2.42 32.30
N GLY A 152 6.38 -3.33 32.76
CA GLY A 152 6.83 -4.48 31.97
C GLY A 152 5.78 -5.59 31.81
N SER A 153 4.76 -5.64 32.67
CA SER A 153 3.70 -6.65 32.56
C SER A 153 2.53 -6.27 31.67
N ILE A 154 2.44 -5.00 31.21
CA ILE A 154 1.37 -4.53 30.33
C ILE A 154 1.64 -4.93 28.86
N GLU A 155 2.87 -5.22 28.46
CA GLU A 155 3.22 -5.63 27.09
C GLU A 155 3.09 -7.14 26.81
N ALA A 156 2.89 -7.96 27.83
CA ALA A 156 2.82 -9.42 27.66
C ALA A 156 1.40 -9.95 27.35
N ASP A 157 0.39 -9.10 27.32
CA ASP A 157 -1.03 -9.51 27.15
C ASP A 157 -1.72 -8.83 25.95
N LYS A 158 -0.97 -8.69 24.81
CA LYS A 158 -1.57 -8.22 23.55
C LYS A 158 -1.11 -9.02 22.36
#